data_cc2828e51d3c4991aa5fbb393a6ad6d0
#
_entry.id   cc2828e51d3c4991aa5fbb393a6ad6d0
#
_cell.length_a   1.000
_cell.length_b   1.000
_cell.length_c   1.000
_cell.angle_alpha   90.00
_cell.angle_beta   90.00
_cell.angle_gamma   90.00
#
_symmetry.space_group_name_H-M   'P 1'
#
loop_
_entity.id
_entity.type
_entity.pdbx_description
1 polymer ?
#
loop_
_entity_poly.entity_id
_entity_poly.type
_entity_poly.pdbx_seq_one_letter_code
_entity_poly.pdbx_strand_id
1 'polypeptide(L)'
;MAITAAEQFMLELVNRARLDPVGEAARHGISLNQGLGPGQLHSTARGVLAPDAALELAASRHSTWMLATDVFSHTGVNTSTPSQRAQAAGYEGWGAGENISWRGTTGTLNLQATIAQQHSDLFLSAGHRVNILHDSYRDIGIAQEAGAFRYNGVTYNASMVTQNFSTQPDVFYVTGVVYSDLDGNRFYSIGEGRGGAVFSTAGDRTTSASAGGYALEAVEGGFVTVSGTVGTRSFSVKILVEEVNAKLDVLNANTFHASADVTLVSGIHNARLIGSAAIDATGNTSANTLEGNGSRNLLSGGSGNDRLIGNAGHDVLSGGNGNDFLSGGTGNDVLRGGTGNDQLYGGSGNDTIYGDAGNDVLSGSSGNDGFVFSFSAGDDVITDFAAVDTLRINSQLWGSVATDADAVVASHARISAGDVVIDLGQGHSVRLDGVSSLSGLADQIILI
;
A
#
# COMPACT_ATOMS: atom_id res chain seq x y z
N MET A 1 -18.92 -21.69 -1.82
CA MET A 1 -18.81 -21.83 -0.35
C MET A 1 -18.17 -20.56 0.18
N ALA A 2 -18.35 -20.21 1.43
CA ALA A 2 -17.64 -19.04 1.98
C ALA A 2 -16.20 -19.45 2.27
N ILE A 3 -15.24 -18.70 1.75
CA ILE A 3 -13.80 -18.88 2.00
C ILE A 3 -13.51 -18.99 3.50
N THR A 4 -12.76 -19.98 3.92
CA THR A 4 -12.36 -20.18 5.33
C THR A 4 -11.28 -19.19 5.75
N ALA A 5 -11.03 -19.06 7.06
CA ALA A 5 -9.95 -18.20 7.55
C ALA A 5 -8.55 -18.66 7.07
N ALA A 6 -8.37 -19.95 6.87
CA ALA A 6 -7.13 -20.52 6.34
C ALA A 6 -6.92 -20.19 4.86
N GLU A 7 -7.96 -20.32 4.07
CA GLU A 7 -7.96 -19.97 2.64
C GLU A 7 -7.83 -18.45 2.43
N GLN A 8 -8.52 -17.65 3.25
CA GLN A 8 -8.34 -16.19 3.25
C GLN A 8 -6.88 -15.81 3.56
N PHE A 9 -6.26 -16.43 4.56
CA PHE A 9 -4.86 -16.17 4.89
C PHE A 9 -3.92 -16.54 3.73
N MET A 10 -4.17 -17.67 3.05
CA MET A 10 -3.40 -18.06 1.85
C MET A 10 -3.61 -17.04 0.71
N LEU A 11 -4.85 -16.57 0.49
CA LEU A 11 -5.15 -15.54 -0.50
C LEU A 11 -4.40 -14.23 -0.23
N GLU A 12 -4.34 -13.81 1.04
CA GLU A 12 -3.60 -12.62 1.43
C GLU A 12 -2.10 -12.75 1.15
N LEU A 13 -1.50 -13.91 1.41
CA LEU A 13 -0.09 -14.21 1.09
C LEU A 13 0.17 -14.18 -0.42
N VAL A 14 -0.72 -14.78 -1.22
CA VAL A 14 -0.65 -14.75 -2.69
C VAL A 14 -0.76 -13.30 -3.21
N ASN A 15 -1.72 -12.55 -2.72
CA ASN A 15 -1.93 -11.16 -3.15
C ASN A 15 -0.80 -10.24 -2.69
N ARG A 16 -0.21 -10.45 -1.52
CA ARG A 16 1.02 -9.76 -1.09
C ARG A 16 2.16 -9.99 -2.08
N ALA A 17 2.39 -11.25 -2.47
CA ALA A 17 3.42 -11.60 -3.45
C ALA A 17 3.20 -10.93 -4.81
N ARG A 18 1.95 -10.79 -5.25
CA ARG A 18 1.59 -10.13 -6.51
C ARG A 18 1.79 -8.62 -6.46
N LEU A 19 1.44 -7.99 -5.35
CA LEU A 19 1.59 -6.54 -5.16
C LEU A 19 3.05 -6.09 -4.97
N ASP A 20 3.93 -6.97 -4.47
CA ASP A 20 5.35 -6.70 -4.27
C ASP A 20 6.20 -7.94 -4.56
N PRO A 21 6.35 -8.32 -5.85
CA PRO A 21 7.06 -9.55 -6.23
C PRO A 21 8.53 -9.58 -5.81
N VAL A 22 9.18 -8.44 -5.84
CA VAL A 22 10.61 -8.32 -5.46
C VAL A 22 10.77 -8.42 -3.95
N GLY A 23 9.93 -7.72 -3.20
CA GLY A 23 9.92 -7.80 -1.74
C GLY A 23 9.55 -9.20 -1.25
N GLU A 24 8.62 -9.89 -1.90
CA GLU A 24 8.32 -11.29 -1.55
C GLU A 24 9.49 -12.22 -1.85
N ALA A 25 10.18 -12.07 -2.98
CA ALA A 25 11.37 -12.84 -3.27
C ALA A 25 12.49 -12.59 -2.22
N ALA A 26 12.66 -11.33 -1.81
CA ALA A 26 13.62 -10.97 -0.76
C ALA A 26 13.27 -11.58 0.60
N ARG A 27 11.97 -11.64 0.99
CA ARG A 27 11.50 -12.31 2.22
C ARG A 27 11.89 -13.80 2.25
N HIS A 28 11.96 -14.42 1.08
CA HIS A 28 12.35 -15.82 0.93
C HIS A 28 13.84 -16.01 0.62
N GLY A 29 14.65 -14.93 0.60
CA GLY A 29 16.09 -14.99 0.37
C GLY A 29 16.50 -15.41 -1.05
N ILE A 30 15.65 -15.16 -2.05
CA ILE A 30 15.90 -15.50 -3.46
C ILE A 30 15.81 -14.27 -4.36
N SER A 31 16.36 -14.37 -5.56
CA SER A 31 16.03 -13.43 -6.64
C SER A 31 14.73 -13.84 -7.32
N LEU A 32 13.97 -12.87 -7.84
CA LEU A 32 12.66 -13.10 -8.46
C LEU A 32 12.67 -14.18 -9.56
N ASN A 33 13.71 -14.21 -10.37
CA ASN A 33 13.87 -15.17 -11.46
C ASN A 33 14.77 -16.37 -11.13
N GLN A 34 15.05 -16.63 -9.84
CA GLN A 34 15.86 -17.79 -9.43
C GLN A 34 15.22 -19.11 -9.91
N GLY A 35 15.97 -19.91 -10.66
CA GLY A 35 15.51 -21.17 -11.25
C GLY A 35 14.65 -21.01 -12.50
N LEU A 36 14.53 -19.79 -13.03
CA LEU A 36 13.82 -19.43 -14.27
C LEU A 36 14.80 -18.82 -15.28
N GLY A 37 14.35 -18.68 -16.53
CA GLY A 37 15.08 -17.90 -17.53
C GLY A 37 15.14 -16.42 -17.16
N PRO A 38 16.19 -15.68 -17.61
CA PRO A 38 16.30 -14.25 -17.35
C PRO A 38 15.06 -13.48 -17.84
N GLY A 39 14.47 -12.65 -16.97
CA GLY A 39 13.33 -11.80 -17.33
C GLY A 39 11.99 -12.53 -17.53
N GLN A 40 11.87 -13.79 -17.14
CA GLN A 40 10.61 -14.54 -17.27
C GLN A 40 9.51 -13.99 -16.34
N LEU A 41 9.90 -13.44 -15.19
CA LEU A 41 9.02 -12.69 -14.30
C LEU A 41 9.49 -11.24 -14.21
N HIS A 42 8.56 -10.31 -14.34
CA HIS A 42 8.83 -8.87 -14.21
C HIS A 42 8.74 -8.42 -12.75
N SER A 43 9.46 -7.35 -12.40
CA SER A 43 9.50 -6.78 -11.06
C SER A 43 8.26 -5.93 -10.71
N THR A 44 7.46 -5.56 -11.71
CA THR A 44 6.27 -4.72 -11.54
C THR A 44 5.21 -5.40 -10.69
N ALA A 45 4.52 -4.62 -9.85
CA ALA A 45 3.32 -5.06 -9.15
C ALA A 45 2.26 -5.57 -10.13
N ARG A 46 1.47 -6.53 -9.68
CA ARG A 46 0.36 -7.13 -10.44
C ARG A 46 -0.95 -6.89 -9.72
N GLY A 47 -2.05 -6.88 -10.46
CA GLY A 47 -3.38 -6.89 -9.86
C GLY A 47 -3.58 -8.07 -8.94
N VAL A 48 -4.33 -7.85 -7.87
CA VAL A 48 -4.70 -8.91 -6.93
C VAL A 48 -5.64 -9.93 -7.58
N LEU A 49 -5.68 -11.13 -7.02
CA LEU A 49 -6.64 -12.17 -7.43
C LEU A 49 -7.90 -12.06 -6.57
N ALA A 50 -9.06 -12.16 -7.23
CA ALA A 50 -10.34 -12.25 -6.55
C ALA A 50 -10.74 -13.73 -6.35
N PRO A 51 -11.35 -14.10 -5.22
CA PRO A 51 -11.83 -15.44 -5.00
C PRO A 51 -13.02 -15.77 -5.91
N ASP A 52 -12.99 -16.94 -6.56
CA ASP A 52 -14.08 -17.47 -7.36
C ASP A 52 -14.61 -18.79 -6.80
N ALA A 53 -15.92 -18.89 -6.62
CA ALA A 53 -16.56 -20.02 -5.96
C ALA A 53 -16.47 -21.34 -6.75
N ALA A 54 -16.47 -21.28 -8.08
CA ALA A 54 -16.35 -22.48 -8.89
C ALA A 54 -14.90 -23.01 -8.91
N LEU A 55 -13.92 -22.13 -8.96
CA LEU A 55 -12.51 -22.49 -8.81
C LEU A 55 -12.21 -23.04 -7.41
N GLU A 56 -12.81 -22.46 -6.36
CA GLU A 56 -12.74 -22.95 -4.97
C GLU A 56 -13.33 -24.35 -4.84
N LEU A 57 -14.52 -24.59 -5.41
CA LEU A 57 -15.16 -25.90 -5.42
C LEU A 57 -14.32 -26.96 -6.14
N ALA A 58 -13.69 -26.60 -7.26
CA ALA A 58 -12.78 -27.48 -7.99
C ALA A 58 -11.54 -27.82 -7.16
N ALA A 59 -10.96 -26.83 -6.46
CA ALA A 59 -9.81 -26.98 -5.59
C ALA A 59 -10.14 -27.86 -4.37
N SER A 60 -11.28 -27.65 -3.71
CA SER A 60 -11.72 -28.42 -2.53
C SER A 60 -11.95 -29.89 -2.90
N ARG A 61 -12.65 -30.16 -4.00
CA ARG A 61 -12.83 -31.54 -4.49
C ARG A 61 -11.51 -32.23 -4.79
N HIS A 62 -10.54 -31.51 -5.32
CA HIS A 62 -9.21 -32.07 -5.62
C HIS A 62 -8.39 -32.33 -4.38
N SER A 63 -8.32 -31.38 -3.43
CA SER A 63 -7.64 -31.56 -2.15
C SER A 63 -8.25 -32.71 -1.35
N THR A 64 -9.58 -32.81 -1.29
CA THR A 64 -10.28 -33.91 -0.63
C THR A 64 -9.98 -35.25 -1.30
N TRP A 65 -9.94 -35.31 -2.63
CA TRP A 65 -9.57 -36.53 -3.36
C TRP A 65 -8.13 -36.96 -3.07
N MET A 66 -7.18 -36.05 -3.05
CA MET A 66 -5.78 -36.35 -2.72
C MET A 66 -5.63 -36.93 -1.32
N LEU A 67 -6.34 -36.38 -0.33
CA LEU A 67 -6.36 -36.90 1.04
C LEU A 67 -7.01 -38.29 1.12
N ALA A 68 -8.14 -38.50 0.43
CA ALA A 68 -8.89 -39.76 0.47
C ALA A 68 -8.19 -40.93 -0.22
N THR A 69 -7.31 -40.65 -1.18
CA THR A 69 -6.62 -41.67 -1.98
C THR A 69 -5.14 -41.81 -1.64
N ASP A 70 -4.60 -40.99 -0.73
CA ASP A 70 -3.16 -40.90 -0.44
C ASP A 70 -2.31 -40.62 -1.72
N VAL A 71 -2.85 -39.86 -2.67
CA VAL A 71 -2.20 -39.51 -3.95
C VAL A 71 -1.96 -38.01 -4.01
N PHE A 72 -0.72 -37.58 -4.19
CA PHE A 72 -0.35 -36.19 -4.42
C PHE A 72 -0.03 -35.99 -5.91
N SER A 73 -0.95 -35.39 -6.68
CA SER A 73 -0.85 -35.30 -8.14
C SER A 73 -1.73 -34.16 -8.70
N HIS A 74 -1.25 -33.50 -9.74
CA HIS A 74 -2.07 -32.59 -10.57
C HIS A 74 -3.16 -33.30 -11.37
N THR A 75 -2.99 -34.58 -11.67
CA THR A 75 -4.02 -35.41 -12.33
C THR A 75 -4.99 -35.93 -11.28
N GLY A 76 -6.26 -35.53 -11.38
CA GLY A 76 -7.31 -35.87 -10.43
C GLY A 76 -8.10 -37.13 -10.81
N VAL A 77 -9.27 -37.28 -10.20
CA VAL A 77 -10.22 -38.38 -10.47
C VAL A 77 -10.50 -38.52 -11.97
N ASN A 78 -10.54 -39.74 -12.46
CA ASN A 78 -10.75 -40.08 -13.90
C ASN A 78 -9.74 -39.36 -14.83
N THR A 79 -8.49 -39.18 -14.37
CA THR A 79 -7.43 -38.49 -15.13
C THR A 79 -7.73 -37.02 -15.46
N SER A 80 -8.62 -36.37 -14.71
CA SER A 80 -9.03 -34.98 -14.96
C SER A 80 -7.88 -34.00 -14.77
N THR A 81 -7.81 -33.01 -15.68
CA THR A 81 -6.91 -31.86 -15.60
C THR A 81 -7.51 -30.76 -14.71
N PRO A 82 -6.72 -29.79 -14.24
CA PRO A 82 -7.23 -28.63 -13.50
C PRO A 82 -8.36 -27.90 -14.23
N SER A 83 -8.19 -27.62 -15.53
CA SER A 83 -9.21 -26.95 -16.36
C SER A 83 -10.51 -27.74 -16.46
N GLN A 84 -10.43 -29.07 -16.60
CA GLN A 84 -11.62 -29.92 -16.63
C GLN A 84 -12.35 -29.93 -15.28
N ARG A 85 -11.62 -29.88 -14.17
CA ARG A 85 -12.22 -29.77 -12.82
C ARG A 85 -12.88 -28.42 -12.60
N ALA A 86 -12.26 -27.32 -13.05
CA ALA A 86 -12.83 -25.98 -12.99
C ALA A 86 -14.14 -25.90 -13.80
N GLN A 87 -14.14 -26.37 -15.05
CA GLN A 87 -15.35 -26.43 -15.90
C GLN A 87 -16.45 -27.31 -15.29
N ALA A 88 -16.09 -28.49 -14.75
CA ALA A 88 -17.05 -29.37 -14.08
C ALA A 88 -17.62 -28.78 -12.77
N ALA A 89 -16.97 -27.77 -12.20
CA ALA A 89 -17.45 -26.99 -11.07
C ALA A 89 -18.30 -25.78 -11.49
N GLY A 90 -18.40 -25.48 -12.79
CA GLY A 90 -19.20 -24.39 -13.34
C GLY A 90 -18.41 -23.11 -13.64
N TYR A 91 -17.08 -23.16 -13.66
CA TYR A 91 -16.27 -22.00 -14.03
C TYR A 91 -16.33 -21.76 -15.55
N GLU A 92 -16.65 -20.54 -15.94
CA GLU A 92 -16.85 -20.13 -17.33
C GLU A 92 -15.61 -19.48 -17.98
N GLY A 93 -14.56 -19.21 -17.19
CA GLY A 93 -13.33 -18.56 -17.67
C GLY A 93 -12.38 -19.50 -18.43
N TRP A 94 -11.20 -18.99 -18.76
CA TRP A 94 -10.25 -19.65 -19.66
C TRP A 94 -9.18 -20.41 -18.89
N GLY A 95 -9.03 -21.70 -19.13
CA GLY A 95 -7.94 -22.55 -18.68
C GLY A 95 -7.58 -22.38 -17.21
N ALA A 96 -7.17 -23.39 -16.50
CA ALA A 96 -6.74 -23.24 -15.13
C ALA A 96 -5.26 -23.62 -14.96
N GLY A 97 -4.46 -22.69 -14.42
CA GLY A 97 -3.19 -23.02 -13.77
C GLY A 97 -3.45 -23.62 -12.40
N GLU A 98 -2.60 -24.52 -11.97
CA GLU A 98 -2.75 -25.16 -10.66
C GLU A 98 -1.44 -25.21 -9.89
N ASN A 99 -1.50 -24.86 -8.63
CA ASN A 99 -0.49 -25.21 -7.64
C ASN A 99 -1.09 -26.16 -6.61
N ILE A 100 -0.34 -27.16 -6.21
CA ILE A 100 -0.69 -28.06 -5.11
C ILE A 100 0.45 -28.11 -4.10
N SER A 101 0.12 -28.18 -2.81
CA SER A 101 1.08 -28.32 -1.72
C SER A 101 0.48 -29.13 -0.60
N TRP A 102 1.29 -29.93 0.08
CA TRP A 102 0.90 -30.54 1.33
C TRP A 102 2.00 -30.43 2.37
N ARG A 103 1.59 -30.30 3.61
CA ARG A 103 2.46 -30.40 4.79
C ARG A 103 1.72 -31.16 5.88
N GLY A 104 2.47 -31.93 6.66
CA GLY A 104 1.88 -32.70 7.73
C GLY A 104 2.84 -32.91 8.88
N THR A 105 2.27 -33.29 10.01
CA THR A 105 2.96 -33.68 11.23
C THR A 105 2.31 -34.92 11.83
N THR A 106 3.03 -35.67 12.63
CA THR A 106 2.44 -36.77 13.45
C THR A 106 1.76 -36.25 14.72
N GLY A 107 1.90 -34.92 15.01
CA GLY A 107 1.27 -34.24 16.13
C GLY A 107 0.15 -33.32 15.69
N THR A 108 -0.09 -32.25 16.45
CA THR A 108 -1.10 -31.22 16.14
C THR A 108 -0.55 -30.23 15.12
N LEU A 109 -1.33 -29.92 14.08
CA LEU A 109 -1.03 -28.89 13.10
C LEU A 109 -1.23 -27.48 13.71
N ASN A 110 -0.23 -26.62 13.58
CA ASN A 110 -0.41 -25.18 13.67
C ASN A 110 -0.79 -24.68 12.28
N LEU A 111 -2.06 -24.44 12.03
CA LEU A 111 -2.59 -24.19 10.69
C LEU A 111 -2.00 -22.92 10.07
N GLN A 112 -1.90 -21.83 10.82
CA GLN A 112 -1.33 -20.57 10.29
C GLN A 112 0.14 -20.73 9.88
N ALA A 113 0.97 -21.31 10.74
CA ALA A 113 2.37 -21.58 10.43
C ALA A 113 2.52 -22.57 9.25
N THR A 114 1.63 -23.57 9.17
CA THR A 114 1.64 -24.56 8.09
C THR A 114 1.30 -23.91 6.75
N ILE A 115 0.28 -23.05 6.68
CA ILE A 115 -0.11 -22.33 5.46
C ILE A 115 0.97 -21.33 5.04
N ALA A 116 1.54 -20.57 5.97
CA ALA A 116 2.65 -19.68 5.68
C ALA A 116 3.84 -20.42 5.05
N GLN A 117 4.13 -21.63 5.56
CA GLN A 117 5.20 -22.46 5.02
C GLN A 117 4.82 -23.08 3.66
N GLN A 118 3.57 -23.49 3.46
CA GLN A 118 3.09 -23.97 2.15
C GLN A 118 3.18 -22.86 1.08
N HIS A 119 2.81 -21.63 1.42
CA HIS A 119 3.03 -20.47 0.53
C HIS A 119 4.53 -20.29 0.22
N SER A 120 5.39 -20.35 1.24
CA SER A 120 6.85 -20.27 1.05
C SER A 120 7.36 -21.33 0.09
N ASP A 121 6.96 -22.59 0.27
CA ASP A 121 7.37 -23.70 -0.60
C ASP A 121 6.93 -23.49 -2.05
N LEU A 122 5.69 -23.05 -2.25
CA LEU A 122 5.15 -22.75 -3.57
C LEU A 122 5.89 -21.57 -4.21
N PHE A 123 6.18 -20.52 -3.45
CA PHE A 123 6.90 -19.36 -3.97
C PHE A 123 8.37 -19.64 -4.27
N LEU A 124 9.04 -20.47 -3.46
CA LEU A 124 10.42 -20.92 -3.71
C LEU A 124 10.52 -21.81 -4.94
N SER A 125 9.49 -22.56 -5.29
CA SER A 125 9.44 -23.39 -6.50
C SER A 125 9.23 -22.52 -7.74
N ALA A 126 10.16 -22.56 -8.69
CA ALA A 126 10.14 -21.75 -9.90
C ALA A 126 8.83 -21.89 -10.71
N GLY A 127 8.36 -23.12 -10.91
CA GLY A 127 7.12 -23.39 -11.66
C GLY A 127 5.86 -22.87 -10.97
N HIS A 128 5.75 -23.08 -9.65
CA HIS A 128 4.60 -22.60 -8.88
C HIS A 128 4.62 -21.07 -8.73
N ARG A 129 5.80 -20.45 -8.61
CA ARG A 129 5.97 -19.00 -8.57
C ARG A 129 5.48 -18.34 -9.86
N VAL A 130 5.67 -18.96 -11.01
CA VAL A 130 5.13 -18.46 -12.29
C VAL A 130 3.59 -18.41 -12.25
N ASN A 131 2.92 -19.41 -11.71
CA ASN A 131 1.46 -19.35 -11.56
C ASN A 131 1.02 -18.24 -10.60
N ILE A 132 1.65 -18.12 -9.42
CA ILE A 132 1.34 -17.05 -8.46
C ILE A 132 1.49 -15.67 -9.09
N LEU A 133 2.54 -15.47 -9.90
CA LEU A 133 2.91 -14.18 -10.48
C LEU A 133 2.53 -14.05 -11.97
N HIS A 134 1.60 -14.87 -12.47
CA HIS A 134 1.15 -14.77 -13.85
C HIS A 134 0.34 -13.49 -14.08
N ASP A 135 0.70 -12.72 -15.09
CA ASP A 135 0.12 -11.38 -15.34
C ASP A 135 -1.37 -11.45 -15.73
N SER A 136 -1.77 -12.49 -16.48
CA SER A 136 -3.13 -12.60 -16.97
C SER A 136 -4.14 -13.15 -15.96
N TYR A 137 -3.70 -13.73 -14.83
CA TYR A 137 -4.65 -14.27 -13.87
C TYR A 137 -5.30 -13.17 -13.05
N ARG A 138 -6.62 -13.25 -12.88
CA ARG A 138 -7.47 -12.35 -12.11
C ARG A 138 -8.29 -13.07 -11.05
N ASP A 139 -8.61 -14.37 -11.28
CA ASP A 139 -9.43 -15.17 -10.40
C ASP A 139 -8.61 -16.29 -9.76
N ILE A 140 -8.97 -16.65 -8.56
CA ILE A 140 -8.36 -17.77 -7.84
C ILE A 140 -9.40 -18.54 -7.03
N GLY A 141 -9.29 -19.87 -7.05
CA GLY A 141 -9.93 -20.75 -6.09
C GLY A 141 -8.89 -21.40 -5.21
N ILE A 142 -8.98 -21.20 -3.91
CA ILE A 142 -8.10 -21.81 -2.92
C ILE A 142 -8.91 -22.78 -2.07
N ALA A 143 -8.41 -23.99 -1.90
CA ALA A 143 -8.92 -24.90 -0.89
C ALA A 143 -7.79 -25.40 0.00
N GLN A 144 -8.03 -25.34 1.29
CA GLN A 144 -7.21 -25.95 2.32
C GLN A 144 -8.04 -27.00 3.06
N GLU A 145 -7.69 -28.26 2.85
CA GLU A 145 -8.34 -29.40 3.50
C GLU A 145 -7.40 -30.04 4.51
N ALA A 146 -7.92 -30.33 5.69
CA ALA A 146 -7.18 -31.02 6.74
C ALA A 146 -7.64 -32.48 6.85
N GLY A 147 -6.69 -33.40 6.91
CA GLY A 147 -7.03 -34.83 7.02
C GLY A 147 -5.80 -35.72 7.23
N ALA A 148 -6.07 -37.02 7.35
CA ALA A 148 -5.00 -37.99 7.32
C ALA A 148 -4.46 -38.16 5.91
N PHE A 149 -3.14 -38.16 5.77
CA PHE A 149 -2.46 -38.42 4.50
C PHE A 149 -1.30 -39.38 4.74
N ARG A 150 -1.29 -40.50 4.02
CA ARG A 150 -0.25 -41.51 4.13
C ARG A 150 0.83 -41.33 3.09
N TYR A 151 2.04 -41.04 3.54
CA TYR A 151 3.19 -40.87 2.65
C TYR A 151 4.38 -41.69 3.16
N ASN A 152 5.01 -42.45 2.26
CA ASN A 152 6.13 -43.35 2.59
C ASN A 152 5.87 -44.25 3.82
N GLY A 153 4.65 -44.77 3.95
CA GLY A 153 4.28 -45.67 5.03
C GLY A 153 3.90 -45.00 6.36
N VAL A 154 4.05 -43.68 6.48
CA VAL A 154 3.69 -42.89 7.66
C VAL A 154 2.38 -42.14 7.41
N THR A 155 1.50 -42.15 8.40
CA THR A 155 0.28 -41.33 8.36
C THR A 155 0.50 -40.00 9.09
N TYR A 156 0.20 -38.93 8.44
CA TYR A 156 0.32 -37.53 8.92
C TYR A 156 -1.04 -36.91 9.14
N ASN A 157 -1.16 -36.04 10.12
CA ASN A 157 -2.17 -35.00 10.14
C ASN A 157 -1.73 -33.95 9.12
N ALA A 158 -2.36 -33.90 7.98
CA ALA A 158 -1.93 -33.12 6.84
C ALA A 158 -2.84 -31.92 6.56
N SER A 159 -2.24 -30.83 6.08
CA SER A 159 -2.89 -29.75 5.35
C SER A 159 -2.61 -29.96 3.86
N MET A 160 -3.65 -30.13 3.08
CA MET A 160 -3.61 -30.26 1.62
C MET A 160 -4.14 -28.98 1.02
N VAL A 161 -3.36 -28.31 0.17
CA VAL A 161 -3.72 -27.06 -0.49
C VAL A 161 -3.74 -27.26 -1.99
N THR A 162 -4.80 -26.79 -2.61
CA THR A 162 -4.91 -26.59 -4.06
C THR A 162 -5.23 -25.14 -4.35
N GLN A 163 -4.49 -24.51 -5.27
CA GLN A 163 -4.74 -23.18 -5.82
C GLN A 163 -5.02 -23.34 -7.32
N ASN A 164 -6.22 -22.96 -7.75
CA ASN A 164 -6.60 -22.88 -9.15
C ASN A 164 -6.62 -21.43 -9.60
N PHE A 165 -5.83 -21.08 -10.60
CA PHE A 165 -5.70 -19.72 -11.14
C PHE A 165 -6.36 -19.64 -12.51
N SER A 166 -7.10 -18.56 -12.76
CA SER A 166 -7.72 -18.37 -14.06
C SER A 166 -8.05 -16.90 -14.34
N THR A 167 -8.79 -16.65 -15.41
CA THR A 167 -9.23 -15.32 -15.84
C THR A 167 -10.60 -15.40 -16.44
N GLN A 168 -11.54 -14.59 -15.96
CA GLN A 168 -12.75 -14.23 -16.69
C GLN A 168 -12.46 -12.95 -17.49
N PRO A 169 -12.67 -12.94 -18.80
CA PRO A 169 -12.53 -11.72 -19.60
C PRO A 169 -13.57 -10.68 -19.16
N ASP A 170 -13.16 -9.43 -19.14
CA ASP A 170 -14.02 -8.26 -18.93
C ASP A 170 -14.74 -8.18 -17.56
N VAL A 171 -14.30 -8.99 -16.57
CA VAL A 171 -14.80 -8.94 -15.19
C VAL A 171 -13.66 -8.49 -14.27
N PHE A 172 -13.92 -7.45 -13.49
CA PHE A 172 -12.97 -6.87 -12.53
C PHE A 172 -13.61 -6.77 -11.16
N TYR A 173 -12.78 -6.80 -10.13
CA TYR A 173 -13.25 -6.77 -8.75
C TYR A 173 -12.51 -5.74 -7.90
N VAL A 174 -13.25 -5.11 -6.98
CA VAL A 174 -12.70 -4.60 -5.74
C VAL A 174 -12.81 -5.72 -4.72
N THR A 175 -11.68 -6.25 -4.29
CA THR A 175 -11.63 -7.37 -3.34
C THR A 175 -10.80 -7.00 -2.13
N GLY A 176 -11.02 -7.67 -1.01
CA GLY A 176 -10.26 -7.40 0.20
C GLY A 176 -10.74 -8.19 1.40
N VAL A 177 -10.20 -7.82 2.54
CA VAL A 177 -10.53 -8.42 3.83
C VAL A 177 -10.85 -7.35 4.87
N VAL A 178 -11.88 -7.59 5.67
CA VAL A 178 -12.20 -6.80 6.87
C VAL A 178 -11.63 -7.54 8.07
N TYR A 179 -10.73 -6.92 8.80
CA TYR A 179 -10.08 -7.57 9.93
C TYR A 179 -9.72 -6.61 11.07
N SER A 180 -9.51 -7.19 12.24
CA SER A 180 -8.92 -6.48 13.37
C SER A 180 -7.52 -7.03 13.59
N ASP A 181 -6.53 -6.16 13.48
CA ASP A 181 -5.13 -6.48 13.70
C ASP A 181 -4.90 -6.70 15.20
N LEU A 182 -4.93 -7.96 15.62
CA LEU A 182 -4.82 -8.35 17.03
C LEU A 182 -3.37 -8.58 17.44
N ASP A 183 -2.50 -8.90 16.48
CA ASP A 183 -1.07 -9.15 16.71
C ASP A 183 -0.16 -7.95 16.36
N GLY A 184 -0.73 -6.87 15.82
CA GLY A 184 -0.04 -5.61 15.53
C GLY A 184 0.86 -5.65 14.29
N ASN A 185 0.72 -6.69 13.44
CA ASN A 185 1.57 -6.86 12.26
C ASN A 185 1.06 -6.14 10.99
N ARG A 186 -0.15 -5.56 11.05
CA ARG A 186 -0.85 -4.87 9.94
C ARG A 186 -1.07 -5.77 8.71
N PHE A 187 -1.10 -7.07 8.91
CA PHE A 187 -1.40 -8.08 7.90
C PHE A 187 -2.42 -9.05 8.47
N TYR A 188 -3.33 -9.55 7.62
CA TYR A 188 -4.35 -10.48 8.06
C TYR A 188 -3.76 -11.78 8.62
N SER A 189 -4.19 -12.16 9.81
CA SER A 189 -3.87 -13.45 10.47
C SER A 189 -5.14 -14.27 10.72
N ILE A 190 -5.01 -15.59 10.81
CA ILE A 190 -6.15 -16.48 11.08
C ILE A 190 -6.81 -16.09 12.40
N GLY A 191 -8.12 -15.84 12.36
CA GLY A 191 -8.91 -15.42 13.53
C GLY A 191 -9.15 -13.91 13.64
N GLU A 192 -8.53 -13.10 12.79
CA GLU A 192 -8.72 -11.64 12.77
C GLU A 192 -9.88 -11.17 11.91
N GLY A 193 -10.36 -12.00 11.01
CA GLY A 193 -11.46 -11.67 10.09
C GLY A 193 -12.72 -11.19 10.79
N ARG A 194 -13.42 -10.25 10.15
CA ARG A 194 -14.70 -9.68 10.61
C ARG A 194 -15.75 -9.85 9.52
N GLY A 195 -16.70 -10.72 9.77
CA GLY A 195 -17.85 -10.92 8.89
C GLY A 195 -18.94 -9.88 9.10
N GLY A 196 -19.84 -9.79 8.13
CA GLY A 196 -21.04 -8.96 8.22
C GLY A 196 -20.85 -7.50 7.83
N ALA A 197 -19.67 -7.08 7.40
CA ALA A 197 -19.47 -5.77 6.78
C ALA A 197 -20.11 -5.77 5.39
N VAL A 198 -20.81 -4.70 5.07
CA VAL A 198 -21.55 -4.56 3.80
C VAL A 198 -20.79 -3.63 2.89
N PHE A 199 -20.67 -4.01 1.62
CA PHE A 199 -20.04 -3.24 0.56
C PHE A 199 -20.96 -3.16 -0.65
N SER A 200 -20.95 -2.05 -1.35
CA SER A 200 -21.72 -1.86 -2.58
C SER A 200 -21.02 -0.90 -3.55
N THR A 201 -21.17 -1.19 -4.84
CA THR A 201 -20.94 -0.27 -5.96
C THR A 201 -22.29 0.14 -6.55
N ALA A 202 -22.27 0.84 -7.68
CA ALA A 202 -23.50 1.16 -8.42
C ALA A 202 -24.22 -0.08 -8.97
N GLY A 203 -23.47 -1.18 -9.22
CA GLY A 203 -24.00 -2.39 -9.89
C GLY A 203 -24.02 -3.64 -9.01
N ASP A 204 -23.29 -3.67 -7.90
CA ASP A 204 -23.14 -4.88 -7.09
C ASP A 204 -23.15 -4.59 -5.59
N ARG A 205 -23.48 -5.62 -4.80
CA ARG A 205 -23.49 -5.58 -3.34
C ARG A 205 -23.06 -6.91 -2.76
N THR A 206 -22.15 -6.85 -1.81
CA THR A 206 -21.65 -8.03 -1.11
C THR A 206 -21.58 -7.80 0.41
N THR A 207 -21.40 -8.90 1.14
CA THR A 207 -21.19 -8.88 2.60
C THR A 207 -19.97 -9.72 2.91
N SER A 208 -19.05 -9.19 3.75
CA SER A 208 -17.86 -9.94 4.13
C SER A 208 -18.23 -11.26 4.81
N ALA A 209 -17.54 -12.34 4.42
CA ALA A 209 -17.65 -13.66 5.04
C ALA A 209 -17.12 -13.63 6.48
N SER A 210 -17.33 -14.71 7.25
CA SER A 210 -16.84 -14.82 8.63
C SER A 210 -15.33 -14.66 8.74
N ALA A 211 -14.58 -15.06 7.71
CA ALA A 211 -13.13 -14.84 7.58
C ALA A 211 -12.76 -13.39 7.21
N GLY A 212 -13.74 -12.52 6.99
CA GLY A 212 -13.55 -11.12 6.62
C GLY A 212 -13.50 -10.86 5.11
N GLY A 213 -13.24 -11.86 4.29
CA GLY A 213 -13.07 -11.71 2.85
C GLY A 213 -14.34 -11.25 2.13
N TYR A 214 -14.16 -10.47 1.07
CA TYR A 214 -15.21 -10.05 0.15
C TYR A 214 -14.67 -9.84 -1.27
N ALA A 215 -15.53 -9.95 -2.25
CA ALA A 215 -15.30 -9.49 -3.61
C ALA A 215 -16.55 -8.75 -4.09
N LEU A 216 -16.35 -7.67 -4.81
CA LEU A 216 -17.39 -6.76 -5.29
C LEU A 216 -17.10 -6.47 -6.75
N GLU A 217 -18.02 -6.83 -7.64
CA GLU A 217 -17.85 -6.57 -9.07
C GLU A 217 -17.77 -5.07 -9.35
N ALA A 218 -16.85 -4.70 -10.21
CA ALA A 218 -16.55 -3.31 -10.56
C ALA A 218 -16.54 -3.12 -12.08
N VAL A 219 -16.96 -1.96 -12.52
CA VAL A 219 -16.87 -1.57 -13.92
C VAL A 219 -15.47 -1.06 -14.21
N GLU A 220 -14.87 -1.54 -15.29
CA GLU A 220 -13.53 -1.15 -15.76
C GLU A 220 -13.44 0.32 -16.15
N GLY A 221 -12.24 0.86 -16.01
CA GLY A 221 -11.82 2.11 -16.68
C GLY A 221 -12.05 3.38 -15.89
N GLY A 222 -11.92 3.35 -14.55
CA GLY A 222 -12.00 4.58 -13.77
C GLY A 222 -12.19 4.39 -12.29
N PHE A 223 -12.50 5.49 -11.62
CA PHE A 223 -12.80 5.48 -10.20
C PHE A 223 -14.18 4.86 -9.92
N VAL A 224 -14.19 3.78 -9.18
CA VAL A 224 -15.39 3.14 -8.65
C VAL A 224 -15.67 3.65 -7.25
N THR A 225 -16.91 4.08 -6.99
CA THR A 225 -17.32 4.45 -5.63
C THR A 225 -17.78 3.19 -4.89
N VAL A 226 -17.04 2.83 -3.85
CA VAL A 226 -17.42 1.78 -2.90
C VAL A 226 -18.01 2.42 -1.66
N SER A 227 -19.23 2.06 -1.33
CA SER A 227 -19.92 2.50 -0.11
C SER A 227 -20.29 1.30 0.74
N GLY A 228 -20.39 1.49 2.04
CA GLY A 228 -20.72 0.36 2.90
C GLY A 228 -20.80 0.67 4.37
N THR A 229 -20.87 -0.40 5.17
CA THR A 229 -20.87 -0.32 6.63
C THR A 229 -19.96 -1.38 7.24
N VAL A 230 -19.15 -0.97 8.21
CA VAL A 230 -18.34 -1.87 9.04
C VAL A 230 -18.71 -1.62 10.50
N GLY A 231 -19.36 -2.61 11.14
CA GLY A 231 -19.99 -2.41 12.43
C GLY A 231 -21.09 -1.34 12.36
N THR A 232 -20.95 -0.26 13.12
CA THR A 232 -21.89 0.88 13.13
C THR A 232 -21.44 2.04 12.24
N ARG A 233 -20.28 1.95 11.62
CA ARG A 233 -19.68 3.03 10.81
C ARG A 233 -20.04 2.85 9.34
N SER A 234 -20.70 3.82 8.76
CA SER A 234 -20.88 3.93 7.31
C SER A 234 -19.69 4.64 6.68
N PHE A 235 -19.35 4.27 5.45
CA PHE A 235 -18.25 4.88 4.71
C PHE A 235 -18.57 5.00 3.22
N SER A 236 -17.82 5.87 2.55
CA SER A 236 -17.71 5.92 1.09
C SER A 236 -16.27 6.25 0.71
N VAL A 237 -15.77 5.57 -0.31
CA VAL A 237 -14.41 5.71 -0.84
C VAL A 237 -14.46 5.53 -2.36
N LYS A 238 -13.60 6.24 -3.08
CA LYS A 238 -13.36 5.98 -4.50
C LYS A 238 -12.04 5.25 -4.65
N ILE A 239 -12.02 4.20 -5.46
CA ILE A 239 -10.82 3.43 -5.79
C ILE A 239 -10.71 3.27 -7.29
N LEU A 240 -9.51 3.42 -7.83
CA LEU A 240 -9.25 3.24 -9.25
C LEU A 240 -9.28 1.75 -9.60
N VAL A 241 -10.06 1.37 -10.61
CA VAL A 241 -10.11 0.03 -11.18
C VAL A 241 -9.84 0.16 -12.67
N GLU A 242 -8.66 -0.28 -13.08
CA GLU A 242 -8.24 -0.30 -14.48
C GLU A 242 -8.37 -1.72 -15.05
N GLU A 243 -7.36 -2.19 -15.78
CA GLU A 243 -7.35 -3.53 -16.38
C GLU A 243 -7.05 -4.67 -15.38
N VAL A 244 -7.07 -4.40 -14.09
CA VAL A 244 -6.74 -5.36 -13.01
C VAL A 244 -7.66 -5.16 -11.80
N ASN A 245 -7.82 -6.22 -10.99
CA ASN A 245 -8.54 -6.12 -9.73
C ASN A 245 -7.80 -5.19 -8.74
N ALA A 246 -8.57 -4.39 -8.01
CA ALA A 246 -8.06 -3.54 -6.95
C ALA A 246 -8.30 -4.17 -5.57
N LYS A 247 -7.35 -3.98 -4.64
CA LYS A 247 -7.49 -4.40 -3.25
C LYS A 247 -7.89 -3.23 -2.37
N LEU A 248 -8.88 -3.46 -1.51
CA LEU A 248 -9.34 -2.50 -0.52
C LEU A 248 -9.65 -3.22 0.78
N ASP A 249 -8.68 -3.35 1.67
CA ASP A 249 -8.92 -3.92 3.00
C ASP A 249 -9.47 -2.88 3.96
N VAL A 250 -10.19 -3.34 4.98
CA VAL A 250 -10.62 -2.48 6.08
C VAL A 250 -10.02 -3.00 7.39
N LEU A 251 -9.08 -2.23 7.92
CA LEU A 251 -8.39 -2.53 9.17
C LEU A 251 -9.02 -1.77 10.34
N ASN A 252 -9.35 -2.50 11.41
CA ASN A 252 -9.87 -1.95 12.67
C ASN A 252 -11.07 -0.99 12.48
N ALA A 253 -11.82 -1.15 11.39
CA ALA A 253 -12.96 -0.30 11.00
C ALA A 253 -12.64 1.21 10.85
N ASN A 254 -11.38 1.59 10.66
CA ASN A 254 -10.96 3.00 10.57
C ASN A 254 -9.90 3.32 9.52
N THR A 255 -9.30 2.32 8.89
CA THR A 255 -8.23 2.50 7.90
C THR A 255 -8.48 1.62 6.68
N PHE A 256 -8.35 2.20 5.49
CA PHE A 256 -8.27 1.44 4.25
C PHE A 256 -6.82 1.08 3.94
N HIS A 257 -6.58 -0.17 3.53
CA HIS A 257 -5.35 -0.55 2.82
C HIS A 257 -5.71 -0.71 1.34
N ALA A 258 -5.13 0.12 0.48
CA ALA A 258 -5.47 0.18 -0.94
C ALA A 258 -4.27 -0.16 -1.82
N SER A 259 -4.50 -0.95 -2.87
CA SER A 259 -3.50 -1.30 -3.89
C SER A 259 -3.64 -0.51 -5.20
N ALA A 260 -4.49 0.50 -5.21
CA ALA A 260 -4.73 1.41 -6.32
C ALA A 260 -5.01 2.81 -5.77
N ASP A 261 -5.08 3.81 -6.64
CA ASP A 261 -5.38 5.18 -6.25
C ASP A 261 -6.69 5.24 -5.48
N VAL A 262 -6.68 5.96 -4.36
CA VAL A 262 -7.81 6.02 -3.44
C VAL A 262 -8.16 7.45 -3.06
N THR A 263 -9.46 7.76 -3.05
CA THR A 263 -9.98 9.02 -2.53
C THR A 263 -10.97 8.75 -1.41
N LEU A 264 -10.68 9.26 -0.22
CA LEU A 264 -11.58 9.19 0.94
C LEU A 264 -12.75 10.16 0.73
N VAL A 265 -13.98 9.67 0.86
CA VAL A 265 -15.17 10.49 0.71
C VAL A 265 -15.82 10.77 2.06
N SER A 266 -16.12 9.72 2.82
CA SER A 266 -16.74 9.88 4.15
C SER A 266 -16.51 8.65 5.05
N GLY A 267 -16.63 8.84 6.35
CA GLY A 267 -16.72 7.78 7.35
C GLY A 267 -15.40 7.21 7.81
N ILE A 268 -14.62 6.55 6.96
CA ILE A 268 -13.25 6.13 7.26
C ILE A 268 -12.31 7.24 6.78
N HIS A 269 -11.39 7.64 7.65
CA HIS A 269 -10.57 8.83 7.45
C HIS A 269 -9.09 8.53 7.22
N ASN A 270 -8.69 7.26 7.25
CA ASN A 270 -7.30 6.86 7.11
C ASN A 270 -7.13 5.95 5.90
N ALA A 271 -6.04 6.13 5.17
CA ALA A 271 -5.65 5.25 4.09
C ALA A 271 -4.15 4.93 4.16
N ARG A 272 -3.82 3.69 3.83
CA ARG A 272 -2.46 3.21 3.62
C ARG A 272 -2.37 2.58 2.25
N LEU A 273 -1.41 3.02 1.48
CA LEU A 273 -1.10 2.43 0.18
C LEU A 273 -0.24 1.17 0.37
N ILE A 274 -0.59 0.10 -0.32
CA ILE A 274 0.09 -1.20 -0.20
C ILE A 274 0.63 -1.67 -1.56
N GLY A 275 1.66 -2.52 -1.50
CA GLY A 275 2.35 -3.00 -2.69
C GLY A 275 3.48 -2.07 -3.14
N SER A 276 4.01 -2.31 -4.33
CA SER A 276 5.16 -1.60 -4.91
C SER A 276 4.80 -0.76 -6.15
N ALA A 277 3.52 -0.59 -6.46
CA ALA A 277 3.08 0.31 -7.52
C ALA A 277 3.15 1.77 -7.08
N ALA A 278 3.42 2.68 -8.01
CA ALA A 278 3.25 4.11 -7.78
C ALA A 278 1.75 4.43 -7.85
N ILE A 279 1.15 4.69 -6.69
CA ILE A 279 -0.27 4.94 -6.49
C ILE A 279 -0.48 6.09 -5.52
N ASP A 280 -1.65 6.72 -5.55
CA ASP A 280 -1.92 7.98 -4.90
C ASP A 280 -3.05 7.90 -3.88
N ALA A 281 -3.04 8.80 -2.88
CA ALA A 281 -4.13 8.91 -1.92
C ALA A 281 -4.58 10.36 -1.73
N THR A 282 -5.90 10.54 -1.74
CA THR A 282 -6.53 11.84 -1.47
C THR A 282 -7.46 11.72 -0.26
N GLY A 283 -7.27 12.60 0.70
CA GLY A 283 -8.12 12.77 1.88
C GLY A 283 -9.42 13.50 1.59
N ASN A 284 -10.07 13.98 2.62
CA ASN A 284 -11.34 14.70 2.56
C ASN A 284 -11.29 15.98 3.40
N THR A 285 -12.43 16.41 3.97
CA THR A 285 -12.52 17.62 4.82
C THR A 285 -12.35 17.35 6.32
N SER A 286 -12.01 16.15 6.69
CA SER A 286 -11.75 15.76 8.09
C SER A 286 -10.26 15.52 8.29
N ALA A 287 -9.80 15.52 9.52
CA ALA A 287 -8.44 15.09 9.83
C ALA A 287 -8.18 13.65 9.33
N ASN A 288 -7.25 13.50 8.40
CA ASN A 288 -6.89 12.24 7.76
C ASN A 288 -5.50 11.75 8.20
N THR A 289 -5.29 10.45 8.13
CA THR A 289 -3.94 9.86 8.11
C THR A 289 -3.75 9.13 6.79
N LEU A 290 -2.81 9.63 5.97
CA LEU A 290 -2.46 9.02 4.68
C LEU A 290 -1.02 8.52 4.77
N GLU A 291 -0.83 7.23 4.49
CA GLU A 291 0.48 6.57 4.50
C GLU A 291 0.76 5.99 3.12
N GLY A 292 1.82 6.47 2.46
CA GLY A 292 2.32 5.96 1.18
C GLY A 292 2.95 4.57 1.30
N ASN A 293 3.37 4.03 0.18
CA ASN A 293 4.11 2.76 0.13
C ASN A 293 5.63 3.01 -0.06
N GLY A 294 6.35 2.10 -0.72
CA GLY A 294 7.78 2.24 -1.00
C GLY A 294 8.10 2.81 -2.39
N SER A 295 7.12 3.33 -3.09
CA SER A 295 7.23 3.92 -4.43
C SER A 295 6.78 5.37 -4.42
N ARG A 296 7.00 6.08 -5.52
CA ARG A 296 6.54 7.46 -5.66
C ARG A 296 5.03 7.56 -5.46
N ASN A 297 4.61 8.40 -4.51
CA ASN A 297 3.20 8.67 -4.23
C ASN A 297 2.88 10.18 -4.32
N LEU A 298 1.65 10.49 -4.67
CA LEU A 298 1.04 11.80 -4.44
C LEU A 298 0.03 11.66 -3.30
N LEU A 299 0.30 12.32 -2.17
CA LEU A 299 -0.58 12.33 -1.01
C LEU A 299 -1.16 13.72 -0.82
N SER A 300 -2.50 13.84 -0.76
CA SER A 300 -3.19 15.11 -0.54
C SER A 300 -4.15 14.99 0.65
N GLY A 301 -3.93 15.76 1.71
CA GLY A 301 -4.78 15.74 2.93
C GLY A 301 -6.13 16.36 2.68
N GLY A 302 -6.15 17.57 2.14
CA GLY A 302 -7.36 18.31 1.81
C GLY A 302 -7.68 19.43 2.77
N SER A 303 -8.63 19.23 3.64
CA SER A 303 -8.91 20.16 4.75
C SER A 303 -8.97 19.36 6.04
N GLY A 304 -8.60 19.98 7.15
CA GLY A 304 -8.49 19.30 8.44
C GLY A 304 -7.04 19.29 8.89
N ASN A 305 -6.78 18.76 10.07
CA ASN A 305 -5.39 18.63 10.54
C ASN A 305 -4.92 17.22 10.15
N ASP A 306 -4.21 17.15 9.04
CA ASP A 306 -3.86 15.90 8.39
C ASP A 306 -2.46 15.39 8.79
N ARG A 307 -2.26 14.10 8.66
CA ARG A 307 -0.97 13.44 8.83
C ARG A 307 -0.62 12.65 7.58
N LEU A 308 0.39 13.11 6.84
CA LEU A 308 0.86 12.51 5.61
C LEU A 308 2.27 11.93 5.80
N ILE A 309 2.46 10.69 5.38
CA ILE A 309 3.74 9.97 5.48
C ILE A 309 4.05 9.34 4.13
N GLY A 310 5.11 9.81 3.44
CA GLY A 310 5.54 9.26 2.14
C GLY A 310 6.16 7.87 2.25
N ASN A 311 6.99 7.65 3.23
CA ASN A 311 7.86 6.50 3.51
C ASN A 311 9.10 6.49 2.62
N ALA A 312 9.12 5.73 1.52
CA ALA A 312 10.23 5.69 0.59
C ALA A 312 9.72 5.98 -0.82
N GLY A 313 10.54 6.62 -1.62
CA GLY A 313 10.12 7.05 -2.96
C GLY A 313 10.56 8.47 -3.23
N HIS A 314 10.05 9.04 -4.29
CA HIS A 314 10.15 10.47 -4.56
C HIS A 314 8.75 11.05 -4.49
N ASP A 315 8.32 11.36 -3.28
CA ASP A 315 6.92 11.62 -2.96
C ASP A 315 6.55 13.09 -3.12
N VAL A 316 5.27 13.35 -3.33
CA VAL A 316 4.69 14.69 -3.30
C VAL A 316 3.59 14.71 -2.26
N LEU A 317 3.80 15.47 -1.19
CA LEU A 317 2.87 15.60 -0.08
C LEU A 317 2.28 17.01 -0.05
N SER A 318 0.95 17.11 0.06
CA SER A 318 0.24 18.37 0.24
C SER A 318 -0.74 18.27 1.40
N GLY A 319 -0.51 19.02 2.48
CA GLY A 319 -1.40 19.08 3.65
C GLY A 319 -2.74 19.68 3.28
N GLY A 320 -2.73 20.93 2.86
CA GLY A 320 -3.90 21.64 2.39
C GLY A 320 -4.35 22.74 3.34
N ASN A 321 -5.55 22.63 3.91
CA ASN A 321 -6.01 23.59 4.91
C ASN A 321 -6.03 22.92 6.29
N GLY A 322 -5.41 23.54 7.26
CA GLY A 322 -5.35 23.04 8.63
C GLY A 322 -3.92 23.00 9.16
N ASN A 323 -3.73 22.54 10.37
CA ASN A 323 -2.38 22.38 10.92
C ASN A 323 -1.94 20.94 10.65
N ASP A 324 -1.09 20.76 9.64
CA ASP A 324 -0.75 19.47 9.09
C ASP A 324 0.62 18.96 9.56
N PHE A 325 0.79 17.64 9.52
CA PHE A 325 2.06 16.98 9.74
C PHE A 325 2.45 16.22 8.47
N LEU A 326 3.58 16.59 7.86
CA LEU A 326 4.10 15.96 6.65
C LEU A 326 5.47 15.35 6.90
N SER A 327 5.69 14.12 6.47
CA SER A 327 7.00 13.44 6.49
C SER A 327 7.24 12.77 5.15
N GLY A 328 8.24 13.25 4.39
CA GLY A 328 8.64 12.67 3.10
C GLY A 328 9.19 11.27 3.27
N GLY A 329 10.26 11.14 4.04
CA GLY A 329 10.86 9.85 4.39
C GLY A 329 12.21 9.62 3.73
N THR A 330 12.34 8.69 2.80
CA THR A 330 13.58 8.48 2.04
C THR A 330 13.33 8.71 0.56
N GLY A 331 14.15 9.53 -0.06
CA GLY A 331 14.04 9.92 -1.47
C GLY A 331 14.12 11.43 -1.61
N ASN A 332 13.93 11.94 -2.82
CA ASN A 332 13.86 13.38 -3.01
C ASN A 332 12.40 13.81 -3.08
N ASP A 333 11.91 14.38 -2.00
CA ASP A 333 10.49 14.62 -1.79
C ASP A 333 10.11 16.09 -2.01
N VAL A 334 8.83 16.33 -2.27
CA VAL A 334 8.24 17.67 -2.34
C VAL A 334 7.14 17.77 -1.30
N LEU A 335 7.31 18.65 -0.30
CA LEU A 335 6.36 18.87 0.78
C LEU A 335 5.76 20.27 0.69
N ARG A 336 4.43 20.35 0.80
CA ARG A 336 3.66 21.60 0.88
C ARG A 336 2.73 21.56 2.06
N GLY A 337 2.91 22.46 3.02
CA GLY A 337 2.02 22.59 4.20
C GLY A 337 0.64 23.07 3.75
N GLY A 338 0.57 24.25 3.20
CA GLY A 338 -0.65 24.86 2.71
C GLY A 338 -1.09 26.05 3.55
N THR A 339 -2.26 25.98 4.19
CA THR A 339 -2.69 27.03 5.10
C THR A 339 -2.82 26.49 6.52
N GLY A 340 -2.23 27.17 7.48
CA GLY A 340 -2.21 26.77 8.88
C GLY A 340 -0.79 26.66 9.40
N ASN A 341 -0.64 26.23 10.64
CA ASN A 341 0.70 26.10 11.23
C ASN A 341 1.13 24.64 11.10
N ASP A 342 2.00 24.36 10.14
CA ASP A 342 2.34 23.03 9.69
C ASP A 342 3.69 22.54 10.25
N GLN A 343 3.88 21.22 10.24
CA GLN A 343 5.15 20.57 10.59
C GLN A 343 5.61 19.70 9.41
N LEU A 344 6.72 20.08 8.77
CA LEU A 344 7.24 19.44 7.57
C LEU A 344 8.63 18.87 7.81
N TYR A 345 8.79 17.59 7.54
CA TYR A 345 10.05 16.85 7.65
C TYR A 345 10.38 16.18 6.31
N GLY A 346 11.42 16.66 5.62
CA GLY A 346 11.88 16.07 4.36
C GLY A 346 12.33 14.64 4.54
N GLY A 347 13.37 14.44 5.32
CA GLY A 347 13.89 13.13 5.68
C GLY A 347 15.27 12.84 5.11
N SER A 348 15.43 11.82 4.30
CA SER A 348 16.72 11.52 3.66
C SER A 348 16.62 11.70 2.16
N GLY A 349 17.49 12.52 1.60
CA GLY A 349 17.51 12.87 0.18
C GLY A 349 17.50 14.37 -0.01
N ASN A 350 17.38 14.84 -1.22
CA ASN A 350 17.37 16.26 -1.53
C ASN A 350 15.93 16.74 -1.67
N ASP A 351 15.39 17.32 -0.63
CA ASP A 351 13.97 17.63 -0.51
C ASP A 351 13.65 19.07 -0.91
N THR A 352 12.40 19.32 -1.30
CA THR A 352 11.90 20.67 -1.55
C THR A 352 10.71 20.93 -0.64
N ILE A 353 10.83 21.92 0.26
CA ILE A 353 9.90 22.16 1.34
C ILE A 353 9.29 23.55 1.21
N TYR A 354 7.96 23.59 1.18
CA TYR A 354 7.14 24.79 1.19
C TYR A 354 6.28 24.77 2.46
N GLY A 355 6.49 25.70 3.39
CA GLY A 355 5.57 25.92 4.51
C GLY A 355 4.24 26.45 3.99
N ASP A 356 4.30 27.31 2.98
CA ASP A 356 3.23 28.09 2.39
C ASP A 356 2.69 29.11 3.40
N ALA A 357 1.44 29.05 3.89
CA ALA A 357 0.86 30.14 4.68
C ALA A 357 0.59 29.73 6.12
N GLY A 358 1.26 30.39 7.04
CA GLY A 358 1.16 30.13 8.49
C GLY A 358 2.52 30.21 9.18
N ASN A 359 2.54 29.83 10.43
CA ASN A 359 3.80 29.78 11.18
C ASN A 359 4.27 28.34 11.26
N ASP A 360 5.18 27.97 10.36
CA ASP A 360 5.52 26.59 10.09
C ASP A 360 6.83 26.15 10.76
N VAL A 361 6.95 24.86 11.03
CA VAL A 361 8.17 24.22 11.50
C VAL A 361 8.69 23.28 10.41
N LEU A 362 9.86 23.60 9.88
CA LEU A 362 10.45 22.96 8.74
C LEU A 362 11.77 22.27 9.12
N SER A 363 12.00 21.08 8.59
CA SER A 363 13.25 20.32 8.72
C SER A 363 13.55 19.62 7.41
N GLY A 364 14.75 19.84 6.85
CA GLY A 364 15.27 19.09 5.71
C GLY A 364 15.76 17.71 6.09
N SER A 365 16.32 17.60 7.28
CA SER A 365 17.01 16.44 7.87
C SER A 365 18.32 16.14 7.17
N SER A 366 18.41 15.18 6.24
CA SER A 366 19.68 14.82 5.63
C SER A 366 19.66 14.90 4.13
N GLY A 367 20.51 15.72 3.57
CA GLY A 367 20.61 15.96 2.13
C GLY A 367 21.01 17.38 1.79
N ASN A 368 20.73 17.76 0.56
CA ASN A 368 20.86 19.15 0.10
C ASN A 368 19.44 19.67 -0.14
N ASP A 369 18.86 20.29 0.89
CA ASP A 369 17.46 20.61 0.92
C ASP A 369 17.17 22.04 0.43
N GLY A 370 16.00 22.25 -0.12
CA GLY A 370 15.55 23.54 -0.59
C GLY A 370 14.30 24.00 0.13
N PHE A 371 14.41 25.07 0.92
CA PHE A 371 13.29 25.69 1.60
C PHE A 371 12.80 26.88 0.77
N VAL A 372 11.51 26.87 0.42
CA VAL A 372 10.95 27.84 -0.55
C VAL A 372 9.96 28.76 0.13
N PHE A 373 10.25 30.06 0.06
CA PHE A 373 9.42 31.13 0.62
C PHE A 373 8.83 31.98 -0.48
N SER A 374 7.50 32.04 -0.52
CA SER A 374 6.70 32.82 -1.43
C SER A 374 5.78 33.78 -0.68
N PHE A 375 4.79 34.37 -1.31
CA PHE A 375 3.86 35.28 -0.67
C PHE A 375 3.08 34.60 0.46
N SER A 376 2.90 35.31 1.58
CA SER A 376 2.12 34.88 2.76
C SER A 376 2.77 33.80 3.63
N ALA A 377 4.11 33.73 3.71
CA ALA A 377 4.79 32.69 4.44
C ALA A 377 4.48 32.67 5.95
N GLY A 378 4.32 33.80 6.66
CA GLY A 378 4.18 33.83 8.10
C GLY A 378 5.53 33.95 8.83
N ASP A 379 5.59 33.48 10.07
CA ASP A 379 6.82 33.41 10.88
C ASP A 379 7.26 31.94 11.02
N ASP A 380 8.15 31.53 10.10
CA ASP A 380 8.58 30.15 9.99
C ASP A 380 9.87 29.83 10.73
N VAL A 381 10.08 28.57 11.06
CA VAL A 381 11.29 28.09 11.70
C VAL A 381 11.86 26.89 10.93
N ILE A 382 13.12 27.02 10.49
CA ILE A 382 13.91 25.88 10.00
C ILE A 382 14.76 25.39 11.17
N THR A 383 14.58 24.13 11.57
CA THR A 383 15.16 23.59 12.80
C THR A 383 16.55 22.98 12.63
N ASP A 384 16.99 22.77 11.39
CA ASP A 384 18.22 22.02 11.08
C ASP A 384 18.97 22.51 9.83
N PHE A 385 18.85 23.79 9.49
CA PHE A 385 19.45 24.37 8.30
C PHE A 385 20.97 24.16 8.25
N ALA A 386 21.44 23.42 7.28
CA ALA A 386 22.83 23.02 7.11
C ALA A 386 23.54 23.82 5.99
N ALA A 387 24.86 23.74 5.93
CA ALA A 387 25.66 24.46 4.95
C ALA A 387 25.47 24.01 3.48
N VAL A 388 24.79 22.89 3.29
CA VAL A 388 24.47 22.33 1.95
C VAL A 388 23.07 22.67 1.49
N ASP A 389 22.25 23.24 2.37
CA ASP A 389 20.85 23.58 2.12
C ASP A 389 20.74 24.95 1.43
N THR A 390 19.59 25.21 0.85
CA THR A 390 19.30 26.45 0.15
C THR A 390 17.98 27.07 0.59
N LEU A 391 17.97 28.39 0.72
CA LEU A 391 16.77 29.21 0.86
C LEU A 391 16.40 29.76 -0.52
N ARG A 392 15.24 29.38 -1.03
CA ARG A 392 14.69 29.89 -2.31
C ARG A 392 13.62 30.94 -1.99
N ILE A 393 13.97 32.21 -2.14
CA ILE A 393 13.13 33.32 -1.69
C ILE A 393 12.61 34.09 -2.89
N ASN A 394 11.30 34.31 -2.94
CA ASN A 394 10.69 35.13 -3.98
C ASN A 394 11.14 36.59 -3.82
N SER A 395 11.87 37.09 -4.81
CA SER A 395 12.46 38.43 -4.81
C SER A 395 11.45 39.57 -4.71
N GLN A 396 10.18 39.33 -4.96
CA GLN A 396 9.11 40.33 -4.87
C GLN A 396 8.53 40.51 -3.46
N LEU A 397 8.93 39.68 -2.48
CA LEU A 397 8.41 39.76 -1.12
C LEU A 397 8.63 41.11 -0.44
N TRP A 398 9.71 41.81 -0.80
CA TRP A 398 10.05 43.14 -0.24
C TRP A 398 9.47 44.33 -1.01
N GLY A 399 8.57 44.10 -1.97
CA GLY A 399 7.94 45.19 -2.77
C GLY A 399 8.86 45.88 -3.78
N SER A 400 10.12 45.50 -3.79
CA SER A 400 11.12 45.89 -4.81
C SER A 400 11.93 44.64 -5.12
N VAL A 401 12.32 44.44 -6.35
CA VAL A 401 13.11 43.29 -6.75
C VAL A 401 14.47 43.33 -6.00
N ALA A 402 14.67 42.44 -5.06
CA ALA A 402 16.02 42.22 -4.52
C ALA A 402 16.91 41.67 -5.63
N THR A 403 18.08 42.30 -5.85
CA THR A 403 18.88 42.02 -7.05
C THR A 403 19.93 40.94 -6.84
N ASP A 404 20.29 40.70 -5.58
CA ASP A 404 21.27 39.69 -5.20
C ASP A 404 21.11 39.23 -3.73
N ALA A 405 21.67 38.09 -3.40
CA ALA A 405 21.60 37.46 -2.10
C ALA A 405 22.39 38.24 -1.04
N ASP A 406 23.50 38.89 -1.39
CA ASP A 406 24.28 39.71 -0.46
C ASP A 406 23.48 40.91 0.04
N ALA A 407 22.72 41.54 -0.85
CA ALA A 407 21.82 42.66 -0.46
C ALA A 407 20.69 42.16 0.47
N VAL A 408 20.18 40.96 0.28
CA VAL A 408 19.17 40.35 1.17
C VAL A 408 19.79 40.15 2.58
N VAL A 409 20.94 39.51 2.66
CA VAL A 409 21.62 39.27 3.94
C VAL A 409 21.93 40.59 4.66
N ALA A 410 22.45 41.58 3.93
CA ALA A 410 22.83 42.86 4.51
C ALA A 410 21.63 43.69 5.03
N SER A 411 20.48 43.59 4.38
CA SER A 411 19.34 44.45 4.66
C SER A 411 18.23 43.80 5.47
N HIS A 412 18.09 42.46 5.36
CA HIS A 412 16.95 41.70 5.87
C HIS A 412 17.34 40.60 6.88
N ALA A 413 18.63 40.22 6.99
CA ALA A 413 19.05 39.19 7.94
C ALA A 413 19.66 39.85 9.21
N ARG A 414 19.36 39.25 10.37
CA ARG A 414 19.92 39.64 11.68
C ARG A 414 20.13 38.43 12.58
N ILE A 415 20.98 38.57 13.57
CA ILE A 415 21.08 37.58 14.65
C ILE A 415 20.15 38.00 15.79
N SER A 416 19.27 37.13 16.22
CA SER A 416 18.34 37.34 17.31
C SER A 416 18.31 36.13 18.23
N ALA A 417 18.58 36.31 19.53
CA ALA A 417 18.65 35.24 20.51
C ALA A 417 19.65 34.10 20.21
N GLY A 418 20.60 34.33 19.31
CA GLY A 418 21.61 33.34 18.90
C GLY A 418 21.33 32.67 17.56
N ASP A 419 20.18 32.94 16.93
CA ASP A 419 19.77 32.39 15.67
C ASP A 419 19.73 33.47 14.57
N VAL A 420 19.91 33.05 13.33
CA VAL A 420 19.68 33.93 12.17
C VAL A 420 18.18 34.07 11.94
N VAL A 421 17.71 35.29 11.77
CA VAL A 421 16.35 35.62 11.36
C VAL A 421 16.41 36.47 10.10
N ILE A 422 15.69 36.06 9.07
CA ILE A 422 15.54 36.80 7.82
C ILE A 422 14.11 37.37 7.78
N ASP A 423 14.01 38.68 7.67
CA ASP A 423 12.74 39.40 7.45
C ASP A 423 12.33 39.22 5.98
N LEU A 424 11.23 38.57 5.75
CA LEU A 424 10.66 38.35 4.42
C LEU A 424 9.76 39.48 3.93
N GLY A 425 9.60 40.53 4.74
CA GLY A 425 8.70 41.63 4.47
C GLY A 425 7.26 41.36 4.85
N GLN A 426 6.43 42.39 4.83
CA GLN A 426 4.98 42.32 5.14
C GLN A 426 4.63 41.72 6.53
N GLY A 427 5.58 41.62 7.44
CA GLY A 427 5.42 41.03 8.78
C GLY A 427 5.73 39.53 8.85
N HIS A 428 6.33 38.97 7.80
CA HIS A 428 6.76 37.57 7.73
C HIS A 428 8.27 37.41 7.97
N SER A 429 8.68 36.30 8.54
CA SER A 429 10.09 36.01 8.81
C SER A 429 10.40 34.52 8.74
N VAL A 430 11.67 34.19 8.47
CA VAL A 430 12.19 32.84 8.68
C VAL A 430 13.34 32.87 9.69
N ARG A 431 13.26 31.98 10.68
CA ARG A 431 14.31 31.77 11.67
C ARG A 431 15.05 30.45 11.37
N LEU A 432 16.36 30.51 11.37
CA LEU A 432 17.27 29.38 11.21
C LEU A 432 17.81 29.00 12.59
N ASP A 433 17.22 28.00 13.25
CA ASP A 433 17.62 27.55 14.58
C ASP A 433 19.05 27.00 14.55
N GLY A 434 19.89 27.43 15.51
CA GLY A 434 21.27 27.00 15.64
C GLY A 434 22.25 27.68 14.66
N VAL A 435 21.78 28.45 13.69
CA VAL A 435 22.64 29.22 12.78
C VAL A 435 22.96 30.57 13.43
N SER A 436 24.20 30.76 13.95
CA SER A 436 24.60 31.89 14.71
C SER A 436 25.50 32.89 13.95
N SER A 437 25.67 32.75 12.64
CA SER A 437 26.51 33.59 11.81
C SER A 437 25.82 33.90 10.46
N LEU A 438 26.00 35.13 9.99
CA LEU A 438 25.58 35.54 8.65
C LEU A 438 26.64 35.23 7.58
N SER A 439 27.85 34.80 7.98
CA SER A 439 28.92 34.50 7.04
C SER A 439 28.63 33.29 6.18
N GLY A 440 28.68 33.47 4.87
CA GLY A 440 28.38 32.41 3.88
C GLY A 440 26.89 32.21 3.60
N LEU A 441 25.98 32.87 4.32
CA LEU A 441 24.54 32.71 4.15
C LEU A 441 24.07 33.14 2.73
N ALA A 442 24.70 34.17 2.16
CA ALA A 442 24.35 34.64 0.82
C ALA A 442 24.56 33.55 -0.26
N ASP A 443 25.57 32.69 -0.09
CA ASP A 443 25.83 31.57 -1.02
C ASP A 443 24.73 30.49 -0.99
N GLN A 444 23.89 30.48 0.06
CA GLN A 444 22.80 29.54 0.25
C GLN A 444 21.44 30.15 -0.12
N ILE A 445 21.38 31.43 -0.50
CA ILE A 445 20.14 32.11 -0.91
C ILE A 445 20.04 32.15 -2.43
N ILE A 446 18.92 31.65 -2.95
CA ILE A 446 18.56 31.68 -4.36
C ILE A 446 17.30 32.58 -4.48
N LEU A 447 17.43 33.70 -5.21
CA LEU A 447 16.27 34.53 -5.50
C LEU A 447 15.49 33.94 -6.69
N ILE A 448 14.20 33.78 -6.53
CA ILE A 448 13.27 33.20 -7.51
C ILE A 448 12.16 34.18 -7.89
#